data_25e1e23fc6a6939596692be5bef1f5df
#
_entry.id   25e1e23fc6a6939596692be5bef1f5df
#
_cell.length_a   1.000
_cell.length_b   1.000
_cell.length_c   1.000
_cell.angle_alpha   90.00
_cell.angle_beta   90.00
_cell.angle_gamma   90.00
#
_symmetry.space_group_name_H-M   'P 1'
#
loop_
_entity.id
_entity.type
_entity.pdbx_description
1 polymer ?
#
loop_
_entity_poly.entity_id
_entity_poly.type
_entity_poly.pdbx_seq_one_letter_code
_entity_poly.pdbx_strand_id
1 'polypeptide(L)'
;VLAICASALFLVGLDTTIVTVALPQIGAGLGVPDDRLAWVVDAYTIPFASLLITSGALADRFGRRRVFRIGLAAFGAASLACAAAPTVGALVLARAVQGVGASMLTPVALAIVVSAMPDPRERAQAIGIWGAMFGLSMAVGPSAGGALIAALDWTAVFWVNVPLVVVAISLVTMFVPESRAVRARGLDPAGQVLLALLLALVVGVLIEGPRIGWTSPAALSAYGTIVLVVVGLCRVETRRDEPLIDPGLFRLPSLTGSVVSAVVVFVAFSATLLLTTILLQTGLGWTAGAAGAATLPMAVGAIAGAPLSGYLLARIGPRVPLLVAGGAILVGGVLLVTLAARMSLPALLM
;
A
#
# COMPACT_ATOMS: atom_id res chain seq x y z
N VAL A 1 -6.22 -9.40 -20.87
CA VAL A 1 -5.28 -8.37 -20.38
C VAL A 1 -5.77 -7.80 -19.05
N LEU A 2 -6.99 -7.24 -18.96
CA LEU A 2 -7.54 -6.62 -17.75
C LEU A 2 -7.47 -7.54 -16.53
N ALA A 3 -7.94 -8.78 -16.62
CA ALA A 3 -7.92 -9.74 -15.51
C ALA A 3 -6.50 -10.01 -14.99
N ILE A 4 -5.52 -10.09 -15.90
CA ILE A 4 -4.11 -10.31 -15.55
C ILE A 4 -3.52 -9.10 -14.82
N CYS A 5 -3.80 -7.88 -15.30
CA CYS A 5 -3.35 -6.65 -14.66
C CYS A 5 -4.04 -6.44 -13.30
N ALA A 6 -5.32 -6.77 -13.21
CA ALA A 6 -6.10 -6.69 -11.98
C ALA A 6 -5.64 -7.71 -10.92
N SER A 7 -5.24 -8.94 -11.35
CA SER A 7 -4.69 -9.94 -10.40
C SER A 7 -3.34 -9.52 -9.81
N ALA A 8 -2.51 -8.80 -10.57
CA ALA A 8 -1.26 -8.27 -10.01
C ALA A 8 -1.51 -7.15 -8.99
N LEU A 9 -2.53 -6.31 -9.22
CA LEU A 9 -2.93 -5.31 -8.23
C LEU A 9 -3.52 -5.99 -6.98
N PHE A 10 -4.31 -7.04 -7.18
CA PHE A 10 -4.81 -7.86 -6.08
C PHE A 10 -3.66 -8.42 -5.24
N LEU A 11 -2.60 -8.93 -5.87
CA LEU A 11 -1.41 -9.45 -5.20
C LEU A 11 -0.73 -8.37 -4.32
N VAL A 12 -0.52 -7.17 -4.86
CA VAL A 12 0.10 -6.04 -4.12
C VAL A 12 -0.76 -5.61 -2.93
N GLY A 13 -2.07 -5.47 -3.12
CA GLY A 13 -2.99 -5.10 -2.06
C GLY A 13 -3.15 -6.19 -1.00
N LEU A 14 -3.17 -7.46 -1.41
CA LEU A 14 -3.17 -8.61 -0.50
C LEU A 14 -1.93 -8.60 0.39
N ASP A 15 -0.74 -8.47 -0.20
CA ASP A 15 0.53 -8.46 0.52
C ASP A 15 0.59 -7.34 1.57
N THR A 16 0.07 -6.18 1.25
CA THR A 16 0.05 -5.02 2.15
C THR A 16 -0.77 -5.28 3.42
N THR A 17 -1.88 -5.98 3.32
CA THR A 17 -2.80 -6.20 4.45
C THR A 17 -2.59 -7.54 5.16
N ILE A 18 -2.17 -8.56 4.45
CA ILE A 18 -1.92 -9.89 5.02
C ILE A 18 -0.79 -9.87 6.04
N VAL A 19 0.27 -9.09 5.77
CA VAL A 19 1.42 -8.94 6.67
C VAL A 19 1.05 -8.23 7.96
N THR A 20 0.12 -7.26 7.92
CA THR A 20 -0.33 -6.55 9.12
C THR A 20 -0.95 -7.50 10.15
N VAL A 21 -1.70 -8.50 9.71
CA VAL A 21 -2.28 -9.53 10.59
C VAL A 21 -1.22 -10.50 11.12
N ALA A 22 -0.13 -10.69 10.37
CA ALA A 22 0.96 -11.57 10.75
C ALA A 22 1.96 -10.93 11.74
N LEU A 23 1.95 -9.62 11.93
CA LEU A 23 2.94 -8.91 12.77
C LEU A 23 3.13 -9.52 14.16
N PRO A 24 2.09 -9.84 14.95
CA PRO A 24 2.27 -10.46 16.28
C PRO A 24 3.01 -11.79 16.22
N GLN A 25 2.72 -12.64 15.22
CA GLN A 25 3.36 -13.95 15.05
C GLN A 25 4.78 -13.83 14.51
N ILE A 26 5.05 -12.83 13.64
CA ILE A 26 6.41 -12.48 13.20
C ILE A 26 7.24 -12.06 14.40
N GLY A 27 6.70 -11.20 15.27
CA GLY A 27 7.35 -10.77 16.51
C GLY A 27 7.70 -11.94 17.41
N ALA A 28 6.74 -12.81 17.68
CA ALA A 28 6.93 -14.00 18.48
C ALA A 28 7.92 -14.99 17.84
N GLY A 29 7.82 -15.22 16.53
CA GLY A 29 8.66 -16.18 15.79
C GLY A 29 10.11 -15.75 15.64
N LEU A 30 10.37 -14.46 15.51
CA LEU A 30 11.73 -13.90 15.34
C LEU A 30 12.27 -13.26 16.64
N GLY A 31 11.53 -13.29 17.75
CA GLY A 31 11.94 -12.73 19.04
C GLY A 31 12.13 -11.20 18.98
N VAL A 32 11.24 -10.50 18.27
CA VAL A 32 11.35 -9.05 18.00
C VAL A 32 10.33 -8.29 18.83
N PRO A 33 10.74 -7.23 19.54
CA PRO A 33 9.82 -6.34 20.23
C PRO A 33 8.83 -5.64 19.28
N ASP A 34 7.62 -5.36 19.75
CA ASP A 34 6.53 -4.79 18.96
C ASP A 34 6.89 -3.43 18.34
N ASP A 35 7.73 -2.64 19.01
CA ASP A 35 8.19 -1.33 18.55
C ASP A 35 9.04 -1.38 17.26
N ARG A 36 9.59 -2.55 16.92
CA ARG A 36 10.37 -2.77 15.69
C ARG A 36 9.58 -3.41 14.55
N LEU A 37 8.39 -3.92 14.83
CA LEU A 37 7.59 -4.60 13.82
C LEU A 37 7.06 -3.65 12.73
N ALA A 38 6.90 -2.36 13.03
CA ALA A 38 6.55 -1.35 12.05
C ALA A 38 7.50 -1.34 10.86
N TRP A 39 8.80 -1.58 11.09
CA TRP A 39 9.79 -1.66 10.01
C TRP A 39 9.54 -2.78 9.01
N VAL A 40 8.90 -3.88 9.40
CA VAL A 40 8.53 -4.98 8.47
C VAL A 40 7.52 -4.48 7.42
N VAL A 41 6.60 -3.59 7.81
CA VAL A 41 5.63 -2.99 6.89
C VAL A 41 6.28 -1.87 6.09
N ASP A 42 6.98 -0.97 6.76
CA ASP A 42 7.45 0.28 6.14
C ASP A 42 8.67 0.08 5.24
N ALA A 43 9.48 -0.94 5.48
CA ALA A 43 10.53 -1.34 4.55
C ALA A 43 10.00 -1.73 3.16
N TYR A 44 8.76 -2.19 3.08
CA TYR A 44 8.08 -2.43 1.80
C TYR A 44 7.44 -1.14 1.26
N THR A 45 6.72 -0.39 2.09
CA THR A 45 5.93 0.75 1.63
C THR A 45 6.79 1.93 1.18
N ILE A 46 7.95 2.17 1.79
CA ILE A 46 8.87 3.25 1.41
C ILE A 46 9.38 3.08 -0.04
N PRO A 47 10.06 1.99 -0.42
CA PRO A 47 10.51 1.81 -1.80
C PRO A 47 9.34 1.64 -2.77
N PHE A 48 8.23 1.00 -2.36
CA PHE A 48 7.02 0.91 -3.16
C PHE A 48 6.52 2.30 -3.56
N ALA A 49 6.27 3.18 -2.59
CA ALA A 49 5.70 4.50 -2.83
C ALA A 49 6.68 5.41 -3.58
N SER A 50 7.95 5.44 -3.18
CA SER A 50 8.96 6.31 -3.79
C SER A 50 9.22 5.98 -5.25
N LEU A 51 9.21 4.70 -5.63
CA LEU A 51 9.56 4.24 -6.97
C LEU A 51 8.37 4.18 -7.96
N LEU A 52 7.12 4.42 -7.53
CA LEU A 52 5.94 4.31 -8.40
C LEU A 52 6.07 5.10 -9.71
N ILE A 53 6.46 6.37 -9.62
CA ILE A 53 6.56 7.26 -10.79
C ILE A 53 7.71 6.83 -11.69
N THR A 54 8.87 6.52 -11.10
CA THR A 54 10.05 6.04 -11.83
C THR A 54 9.78 4.70 -12.55
N SER A 55 9.07 3.80 -11.89
CA SER A 55 8.68 2.51 -12.50
C SER A 55 7.75 2.69 -13.70
N GLY A 56 6.84 3.66 -13.66
CA GLY A 56 6.04 4.07 -14.81
C GLY A 56 6.90 4.59 -15.96
N ALA A 57 7.85 5.49 -15.68
CA ALA A 57 8.77 6.03 -16.69
C ALA A 57 9.68 4.95 -17.29
N LEU A 58 10.16 4.00 -16.46
CA LEU A 58 10.93 2.85 -16.93
C LEU A 58 10.10 1.97 -17.89
N ALA A 59 8.83 1.73 -17.55
CA ALA A 59 7.93 0.92 -18.37
C ALA A 59 7.65 1.58 -19.72
N ASP A 60 7.45 2.89 -19.74
CA ASP A 60 7.25 3.67 -20.97
C ASP A 60 8.49 3.65 -21.87
N ARG A 61 9.69 3.63 -21.28
CA ARG A 61 10.97 3.62 -22.01
C ARG A 61 11.39 2.22 -22.47
N PHE A 62 11.34 1.23 -21.57
CA PHE A 62 11.91 -0.10 -21.81
C PHE A 62 10.89 -1.14 -22.25
N GLY A 63 9.60 -0.82 -22.17
CA GLY A 63 8.49 -1.70 -22.50
C GLY A 63 7.70 -2.13 -21.26
N ARG A 64 6.39 -1.96 -21.35
CA ARG A 64 5.47 -2.18 -20.23
C ARG A 64 5.41 -3.64 -19.80
N ARG A 65 5.26 -4.56 -20.77
CA ARG A 65 5.27 -6.01 -20.49
C ARG A 65 6.58 -6.46 -19.85
N ARG A 66 7.71 -5.95 -20.36
CA ARG A 66 9.04 -6.32 -19.87
C ARG A 66 9.22 -5.87 -18.42
N VAL A 67 8.95 -4.60 -18.12
CA VAL A 67 9.08 -4.05 -16.76
C VAL A 67 8.12 -4.73 -15.79
N PHE A 68 6.89 -5.01 -16.23
CA PHE A 68 5.89 -5.72 -15.42
C PHE A 68 6.37 -7.14 -15.04
N ARG A 69 6.97 -7.89 -15.97
CA ARG A 69 7.54 -9.21 -15.69
C ARG A 69 8.72 -9.16 -14.74
N ILE A 70 9.60 -8.16 -14.90
CA ILE A 70 10.72 -7.94 -13.96
C ILE A 70 10.18 -7.65 -12.57
N GLY A 71 9.16 -6.78 -12.46
CA GLY A 71 8.50 -6.47 -11.19
C GLY A 71 7.90 -7.71 -10.51
N LEU A 72 7.17 -8.55 -11.27
CA LEU A 72 6.62 -9.82 -10.77
C LEU A 72 7.73 -10.77 -10.29
N ALA A 73 8.79 -10.93 -11.07
CA ALA A 73 9.91 -11.81 -10.72
C ALA A 73 10.65 -11.31 -9.46
N ALA A 74 10.91 -9.99 -9.37
CA ALA A 74 11.53 -9.38 -8.19
C ALA A 74 10.63 -9.53 -6.95
N PHE A 75 9.32 -9.27 -7.09
CA PHE A 75 8.34 -9.44 -6.01
C PHE A 75 8.28 -10.89 -5.52
N GLY A 76 8.21 -11.87 -6.44
CA GLY A 76 8.16 -13.29 -6.09
C GLY A 76 9.44 -13.81 -5.44
N ALA A 77 10.61 -13.42 -5.98
CA ALA A 77 11.90 -13.79 -5.38
C ALA A 77 12.08 -13.18 -3.98
N ALA A 78 11.67 -11.92 -3.81
CA ALA A 78 11.69 -11.26 -2.51
C ALA A 78 10.69 -11.88 -1.53
N SER A 79 9.52 -12.33 -2.00
CA SER A 79 8.55 -13.07 -1.16
C SER A 79 9.15 -14.40 -0.64
N LEU A 80 9.89 -15.13 -1.48
CA LEU A 80 10.64 -16.30 -1.03
C LEU A 80 11.70 -15.95 0.02
N ALA A 81 12.43 -14.85 -0.19
CA ALA A 81 13.42 -14.38 0.78
C ALA A 81 12.76 -13.94 2.11
N CYS A 82 11.57 -13.32 2.07
CA CYS A 82 10.79 -13.01 3.28
C CYS A 82 10.39 -14.28 4.04
N ALA A 83 9.87 -15.28 3.32
CA ALA A 83 9.45 -16.55 3.92
C ALA A 83 10.64 -17.34 4.53
N ALA A 84 11.83 -17.21 3.98
CA ALA A 84 13.05 -17.87 4.45
C ALA A 84 13.89 -17.00 5.42
N ALA A 85 13.41 -15.83 5.83
CA ALA A 85 14.18 -14.88 6.62
C ALA A 85 14.47 -15.41 8.06
N PRO A 86 15.73 -15.60 8.44
CA PRO A 86 16.09 -16.12 9.77
C PRO A 86 16.12 -15.04 10.86
N THR A 87 16.09 -13.77 10.47
CA THR A 87 16.15 -12.61 11.38
C THR A 87 15.26 -11.49 10.87
N VAL A 88 14.86 -10.58 11.78
CA VAL A 88 14.09 -9.38 11.38
C VAL A 88 14.85 -8.51 10.39
N GLY A 89 16.16 -8.37 10.52
CA GLY A 89 16.97 -7.59 9.58
C GLY A 89 16.93 -8.17 8.16
N ALA A 90 17.03 -9.51 8.02
CA ALA A 90 16.88 -10.19 6.75
C ALA A 90 15.46 -10.00 6.17
N LEU A 91 14.43 -10.09 7.02
CA LEU A 91 13.04 -9.86 6.62
C LEU A 91 12.84 -8.43 6.14
N VAL A 92 13.32 -7.42 6.86
CA VAL A 92 13.24 -6.00 6.50
C VAL A 92 13.91 -5.74 5.15
N LEU A 93 15.12 -6.30 4.93
CA LEU A 93 15.81 -6.17 3.65
C LEU A 93 15.04 -6.83 2.50
N ALA A 94 14.53 -8.04 2.71
CA ALA A 94 13.72 -8.75 1.72
C ALA A 94 12.43 -7.98 1.41
N ARG A 95 11.78 -7.37 2.42
CA ARG A 95 10.61 -6.50 2.26
C ARG A 95 10.94 -5.26 1.41
N ALA A 96 12.11 -4.66 1.61
CA ALA A 96 12.54 -3.52 0.78
C ALA A 96 12.65 -3.91 -0.70
N VAL A 97 13.28 -5.06 -1.00
CA VAL A 97 13.36 -5.59 -2.38
C VAL A 97 11.97 -5.92 -2.94
N GLN A 98 11.09 -6.48 -2.10
CA GLN A 98 9.70 -6.77 -2.49
C GLN A 98 8.94 -5.49 -2.84
N GLY A 99 9.12 -4.41 -2.08
CA GLY A 99 8.55 -3.09 -2.36
C GLY A 99 9.04 -2.51 -3.70
N VAL A 100 10.33 -2.67 -4.04
CA VAL A 100 10.86 -2.32 -5.37
C VAL A 100 10.14 -3.09 -6.47
N GLY A 101 9.96 -4.41 -6.32
CA GLY A 101 9.19 -5.23 -7.26
C GLY A 101 7.75 -4.76 -7.41
N ALA A 102 7.06 -4.52 -6.29
CA ALA A 102 5.68 -4.06 -6.26
C ALA A 102 5.48 -2.69 -6.95
N SER A 103 6.45 -1.78 -6.82
CA SER A 103 6.40 -0.45 -7.47
C SER A 103 6.30 -0.54 -9.00
N MET A 104 6.83 -1.62 -9.59
CA MET A 104 6.76 -1.89 -11.02
C MET A 104 5.41 -2.51 -11.44
N LEU A 105 4.58 -2.96 -10.51
CA LEU A 105 3.32 -3.64 -10.84
C LEU A 105 2.17 -2.64 -11.01
N THR A 106 1.92 -1.81 -10.02
CA THR A 106 0.73 -0.95 -9.97
C THR A 106 0.63 0.05 -11.12
N PRO A 107 1.62 0.94 -11.39
CA PRO A 107 1.51 1.92 -12.46
C PRO A 107 1.60 1.27 -13.84
N VAL A 108 2.38 0.20 -13.97
CA VAL A 108 2.57 -0.49 -15.25
C VAL A 108 1.32 -1.28 -15.63
N ALA A 109 0.66 -1.95 -14.68
CA ALA A 109 -0.61 -2.61 -14.90
C ALA A 109 -1.66 -1.63 -15.43
N LEU A 110 -1.79 -0.45 -14.79
CA LEU A 110 -2.71 0.59 -15.23
C LEU A 110 -2.37 1.09 -16.65
N ALA A 111 -1.08 1.31 -16.93
CA ALA A 111 -0.64 1.74 -18.26
C ALA A 111 -0.92 0.69 -19.35
N ILE A 112 -0.78 -0.61 -19.05
CA ILE A 112 -1.15 -1.71 -19.95
C ILE A 112 -2.67 -1.70 -20.20
N VAL A 113 -3.49 -1.60 -19.15
CA VAL A 113 -4.95 -1.57 -19.27
C VAL A 113 -5.41 -0.38 -20.11
N VAL A 114 -4.89 0.83 -19.83
CA VAL A 114 -5.24 2.04 -20.58
C VAL A 114 -4.83 1.94 -22.06
N SER A 115 -3.67 1.35 -22.35
CA SER A 115 -3.21 1.18 -23.75
C SER A 115 -3.97 0.09 -24.51
N ALA A 116 -4.51 -0.91 -23.81
CA ALA A 116 -5.28 -1.99 -24.41
C ALA A 116 -6.74 -1.63 -24.68
N MET A 117 -7.23 -0.49 -24.17
CA MET A 117 -8.64 -0.06 -24.27
C MET A 117 -8.73 1.36 -24.88
N PRO A 118 -8.83 1.45 -26.22
CA PRO A 118 -8.92 2.74 -26.92
C PRO A 118 -10.23 3.49 -26.61
N ASP A 119 -11.35 2.77 -26.44
CA ASP A 119 -12.65 3.38 -26.15
C ASP A 119 -12.68 3.97 -24.74
N PRO A 120 -13.06 5.26 -24.57
CA PRO A 120 -13.10 5.91 -23.27
C PRO A 120 -14.05 5.26 -22.26
N ARG A 121 -15.15 4.67 -22.70
CA ARG A 121 -16.13 3.99 -21.81
C ARG A 121 -15.58 2.66 -21.31
N GLU A 122 -15.01 1.85 -22.21
CA GLU A 122 -14.35 0.60 -21.85
C GLU A 122 -13.17 0.84 -20.91
N ARG A 123 -12.39 1.89 -21.17
CA ARG A 123 -11.28 2.32 -20.30
C ARG A 123 -11.76 2.71 -18.90
N ALA A 124 -12.85 3.49 -18.79
CA ALA A 124 -13.41 3.86 -17.51
C ALA A 124 -13.91 2.65 -16.71
N GLN A 125 -14.58 1.69 -17.39
CA GLN A 125 -15.01 0.44 -16.76
C GLN A 125 -13.81 -0.41 -16.30
N ALA A 126 -12.77 -0.51 -17.13
CA ALA A 126 -11.57 -1.27 -16.79
C ALA A 126 -10.82 -0.69 -15.59
N ILE A 127 -10.71 0.65 -15.50
CA ILE A 127 -10.15 1.33 -14.33
C ILE A 127 -11.01 1.08 -13.09
N GLY A 128 -12.34 1.07 -13.24
CA GLY A 128 -13.25 0.73 -12.15
C GLY A 128 -13.06 -0.70 -11.63
N ILE A 129 -12.96 -1.69 -12.52
CA ILE A 129 -12.68 -3.09 -12.16
C ILE A 129 -11.29 -3.21 -11.51
N TRP A 130 -10.29 -2.54 -12.06
CA TRP A 130 -8.93 -2.50 -11.51
C TRP A 130 -8.93 -1.95 -10.08
N GLY A 131 -9.62 -0.83 -9.82
CA GLY A 131 -9.77 -0.27 -8.47
C GLY A 131 -10.55 -1.18 -7.51
N ALA A 132 -11.62 -1.84 -7.99
CA ALA A 132 -12.39 -2.80 -7.21
C ALA A 132 -11.54 -4.01 -6.77
N MET A 133 -10.63 -4.49 -7.62
CA MET A 133 -9.70 -5.58 -7.27
C MET A 133 -8.72 -5.18 -6.17
N PHE A 134 -8.28 -3.92 -6.12
CA PHE A 134 -7.49 -3.42 -5.01
C PHE A 134 -8.30 -3.40 -3.70
N GLY A 135 -9.53 -2.87 -3.74
CA GLY A 135 -10.43 -2.92 -2.58
C GLY A 135 -10.70 -4.36 -2.10
N LEU A 136 -10.94 -5.28 -3.03
CA LEU A 136 -11.14 -6.71 -2.73
C LEU A 136 -9.89 -7.31 -2.05
N SER A 137 -8.69 -7.00 -2.54
CA SER A 137 -7.45 -7.52 -1.98
C SER A 137 -7.21 -7.05 -0.55
N MET A 138 -7.45 -5.75 -0.30
CA MET A 138 -7.34 -5.19 1.05
C MET A 138 -8.32 -5.83 2.04
N ALA A 139 -9.44 -6.25 1.55
CA ALA A 139 -10.52 -6.84 2.30
C ALA A 139 -10.29 -8.33 2.60
N VAL A 140 -9.80 -9.08 1.61
CA VAL A 140 -9.52 -10.51 1.73
C VAL A 140 -8.23 -10.78 2.53
N GLY A 141 -7.27 -9.84 2.48
CA GLY A 141 -5.95 -10.00 3.10
C GLY A 141 -5.97 -10.45 4.56
N PRO A 142 -6.68 -9.76 5.45
CA PRO A 142 -6.72 -10.14 6.86
C PRO A 142 -7.31 -11.53 7.10
N SER A 143 -8.39 -11.88 6.39
CA SER A 143 -9.02 -13.20 6.53
C SER A 143 -8.14 -14.32 5.96
N ALA A 144 -7.54 -14.09 4.79
CA ALA A 144 -6.61 -15.04 4.19
C ALA A 144 -5.35 -15.20 5.05
N GLY A 145 -4.81 -14.10 5.57
CA GLY A 145 -3.65 -14.11 6.46
C GLY A 145 -3.93 -14.87 7.75
N GLY A 146 -5.05 -14.58 8.39
CA GLY A 146 -5.48 -15.28 9.58
C GLY A 146 -5.64 -16.80 9.36
N ALA A 147 -6.23 -17.21 8.23
CA ALA A 147 -6.39 -18.62 7.88
C ALA A 147 -5.03 -19.30 7.59
N LEU A 148 -4.13 -18.65 6.84
CA LEU A 148 -2.81 -19.18 6.55
C LEU A 148 -1.95 -19.35 7.80
N ILE A 149 -1.97 -18.35 8.70
CA ILE A 149 -1.24 -18.39 9.97
C ILE A 149 -1.77 -19.50 10.86
N ALA A 150 -3.10 -19.66 10.94
CA ALA A 150 -3.73 -20.70 11.74
C ALA A 150 -3.44 -22.12 11.22
N ALA A 151 -3.31 -22.30 9.90
CA ALA A 151 -3.09 -23.60 9.27
C ALA A 151 -1.60 -24.00 9.21
N LEU A 152 -0.71 -23.03 9.14
CA LEU A 152 0.73 -23.24 8.93
C LEU A 152 1.53 -22.40 9.94
N ASP A 153 2.08 -21.28 9.50
CA ASP A 153 2.78 -20.29 10.32
C ASP A 153 2.80 -18.92 9.63
N TRP A 154 3.49 -17.94 10.23
CA TRP A 154 3.59 -16.59 9.67
C TRP A 154 4.31 -16.54 8.31
N THR A 155 5.19 -17.49 7.97
CA THR A 155 5.92 -17.51 6.69
C THR A 155 4.99 -17.78 5.52
N ALA A 156 3.85 -18.45 5.77
CA ALA A 156 2.86 -18.77 4.76
C ALA A 156 2.26 -17.54 4.09
N VAL A 157 2.22 -16.38 4.78
CA VAL A 157 1.72 -15.13 4.19
C VAL A 157 2.61 -14.61 3.05
N PHE A 158 3.88 -15.01 3.05
CA PHE A 158 4.82 -14.72 1.97
C PHE A 158 4.83 -15.82 0.91
N TRP A 159 4.75 -17.08 1.34
CA TRP A 159 4.70 -18.23 0.44
C TRP A 159 3.53 -18.19 -0.53
N VAL A 160 2.36 -17.69 -0.10
CA VAL A 160 1.16 -17.60 -0.96
C VAL A 160 1.38 -16.74 -2.20
N ASN A 161 2.27 -15.77 -2.14
CA ASN A 161 2.60 -14.90 -3.26
C ASN A 161 3.31 -15.65 -4.41
N VAL A 162 4.08 -16.68 -4.09
CA VAL A 162 4.93 -17.39 -5.07
C VAL A 162 4.12 -18.07 -6.19
N PRO A 163 3.14 -18.94 -5.90
CA PRO A 163 2.33 -19.55 -6.95
C PRO A 163 1.52 -18.49 -7.73
N LEU A 164 1.03 -17.45 -7.06
CA LEU A 164 0.31 -16.37 -7.72
C LEU A 164 1.21 -15.61 -8.72
N VAL A 165 2.46 -15.33 -8.34
CA VAL A 165 3.46 -14.69 -9.22
C VAL A 165 3.80 -15.58 -10.41
N VAL A 166 4.01 -16.89 -10.20
CA VAL A 166 4.31 -17.82 -11.28
C VAL A 166 3.18 -17.85 -12.30
N VAL A 167 1.92 -17.94 -11.86
CA VAL A 167 0.74 -17.87 -12.72
C VAL A 167 0.68 -16.50 -13.43
N ALA A 168 0.88 -15.40 -12.71
CA ALA A 168 0.85 -14.05 -13.28
C ALA A 168 1.93 -13.88 -14.37
N ILE A 169 3.17 -14.29 -14.13
CA ILE A 169 4.26 -14.22 -15.13
C ILE A 169 3.90 -15.03 -16.38
N SER A 170 3.37 -16.23 -16.19
CA SER A 170 2.96 -17.11 -17.30
C SER A 170 1.87 -16.44 -18.13
N LEU A 171 0.81 -15.94 -17.49
CA LEU A 171 -0.30 -15.26 -18.16
C LEU A 171 0.15 -13.97 -18.86
N VAL A 172 0.99 -13.17 -18.22
CA VAL A 172 1.57 -11.94 -18.82
C VAL A 172 2.39 -12.30 -20.06
N THR A 173 3.18 -13.36 -19.98
CA THR A 173 4.04 -13.80 -21.09
C THR A 173 3.24 -14.28 -22.28
N MET A 174 2.10 -14.93 -22.05
CA MET A 174 1.26 -15.50 -23.10
C MET A 174 0.28 -14.49 -23.72
N PHE A 175 -0.31 -13.59 -22.90
CA PHE A 175 -1.49 -12.83 -23.31
C PHE A 175 -1.31 -11.31 -23.32
N VAL A 176 -0.23 -10.77 -22.76
CA VAL A 176 -0.01 -9.31 -22.75
C VAL A 176 0.95 -8.94 -23.88
N PRO A 177 0.52 -8.15 -24.87
CA PRO A 177 1.41 -7.66 -25.91
C PRO A 177 2.42 -6.63 -25.35
N GLU A 178 3.59 -6.54 -25.98
CA GLU A 178 4.54 -5.47 -25.63
C GLU A 178 4.01 -4.12 -26.10
N SER A 179 4.13 -3.12 -25.26
CA SER A 179 3.77 -1.75 -25.58
C SER A 179 4.74 -0.75 -24.94
N ARG A 180 4.91 0.41 -25.59
CA ARG A 180 5.77 1.50 -25.12
C ARG A 180 5.05 2.83 -25.33
N ALA A 181 5.48 3.86 -24.60
CA ALA A 181 5.00 5.20 -24.87
C ALA A 181 5.64 5.75 -26.16
N VAL A 182 4.88 6.52 -26.93
CA VAL A 182 5.40 7.23 -28.14
C VAL A 182 6.47 8.25 -27.73
N ARG A 183 6.28 8.92 -26.58
CA ARG A 183 7.27 9.75 -25.92
C ARG A 183 7.50 9.22 -24.51
N ALA A 184 8.69 8.68 -24.27
CA ALA A 184 9.08 8.23 -22.93
C ALA A 184 9.47 9.43 -22.09
N ARG A 185 8.94 9.50 -20.87
CA ARG A 185 9.30 10.54 -19.90
C ARG A 185 10.77 10.40 -19.48
N GLY A 186 11.44 11.51 -19.21
CA GLY A 186 12.79 11.53 -18.67
C GLY A 186 12.86 10.86 -17.27
N LEU A 187 13.99 10.24 -16.98
CA LEU A 187 14.26 9.77 -15.62
C LEU A 187 14.85 10.91 -14.80
N ASP A 188 14.37 11.06 -13.58
CA ASP A 188 14.88 12.01 -12.59
C ASP A 188 15.52 11.30 -11.38
N PRO A 189 16.80 10.88 -11.50
CA PRO A 189 17.47 10.20 -10.39
C PRO A 189 17.62 11.08 -9.13
N ALA A 190 17.81 12.39 -9.31
CA ALA A 190 17.99 13.32 -8.20
C ALA A 190 16.69 13.52 -7.42
N GLY A 191 15.57 13.82 -8.11
CA GLY A 191 14.25 13.89 -7.50
C GLY A 191 13.85 12.56 -6.86
N GLN A 192 14.17 11.43 -7.51
CA GLN A 192 13.89 10.11 -6.99
C GLN A 192 14.62 9.81 -5.67
N VAL A 193 15.91 10.13 -5.58
CA VAL A 193 16.69 9.92 -4.34
C VAL A 193 16.18 10.83 -3.23
N LEU A 194 15.89 12.10 -3.53
CA LEU A 194 15.33 13.04 -2.56
C LEU A 194 13.95 12.62 -2.07
N LEU A 195 13.09 12.11 -2.96
CA LEU A 195 11.77 11.61 -2.57
C LEU A 195 11.88 10.36 -1.69
N ALA A 196 12.73 9.41 -2.05
CA ALA A 196 12.96 8.20 -1.26
C ALA A 196 13.53 8.56 0.12
N LEU A 197 14.48 9.48 0.18
CA LEU A 197 15.06 9.97 1.42
C LEU A 197 14.02 10.70 2.29
N LEU A 198 13.18 11.53 1.68
CA LEU A 198 12.08 12.22 2.37
C LEU A 198 11.13 11.24 3.03
N LEU A 199 10.67 10.24 2.28
CA LEU A 199 9.75 9.21 2.81
C LEU A 199 10.41 8.40 3.92
N ALA A 200 11.67 7.98 3.74
CA ALA A 200 12.41 7.24 4.75
C ALA A 200 12.61 8.04 6.06
N LEU A 201 12.93 9.34 5.95
CA LEU A 201 13.09 10.22 7.10
C LEU A 201 11.75 10.45 7.83
N VAL A 202 10.69 10.76 7.11
CA VAL A 202 9.36 10.99 7.70
C VAL A 202 8.88 9.74 8.42
N VAL A 203 8.92 8.59 7.76
CA VAL A 203 8.49 7.31 8.34
C VAL A 203 9.40 6.93 9.51
N GLY A 204 10.72 7.06 9.35
CA GLY A 204 11.69 6.77 10.42
C GLY A 204 11.45 7.60 11.69
N VAL A 205 11.14 8.90 11.53
CA VAL A 205 10.79 9.75 12.68
C VAL A 205 9.50 9.33 13.34
N LEU A 206 8.50 8.93 12.55
CA LEU A 206 7.21 8.47 13.09
C LEU A 206 7.35 7.15 13.87
N ILE A 207 8.18 6.23 13.40
CA ILE A 207 8.44 4.94 14.07
C ILE A 207 9.30 5.12 15.34
N GLU A 208 10.42 5.85 15.22
CA GLU A 208 11.41 5.96 16.29
C GLU A 208 11.06 7.06 17.30
N GLY A 209 10.25 8.04 16.92
CA GLY A 209 9.89 9.21 17.73
C GLY A 209 9.38 8.89 19.14
N PRO A 210 8.46 7.92 19.34
CA PRO A 210 8.01 7.51 20.68
C PRO A 210 9.16 6.98 21.55
N ARG A 211 10.16 6.32 20.97
CA ARG A 211 11.30 5.72 21.68
C ARG A 211 12.39 6.74 22.02
N ILE A 212 12.76 7.58 21.04
CA ILE A 212 13.86 8.55 21.22
C ILE A 212 13.39 9.87 21.84
N GLY A 213 12.08 10.11 21.90
CA GLY A 213 11.47 11.38 22.30
C GLY A 213 11.36 12.38 21.15
N TRP A 214 10.15 12.94 20.98
CA TRP A 214 9.82 13.86 19.88
C TRP A 214 10.62 15.17 19.89
N THR A 215 11.14 15.56 21.04
CA THR A 215 11.95 16.78 21.24
C THR A 215 13.43 16.50 21.45
N SER A 216 13.87 15.26 21.27
CA SER A 216 15.28 14.90 21.41
C SER A 216 16.15 15.58 20.34
N PRO A 217 17.45 15.80 20.59
CA PRO A 217 18.36 16.34 19.58
C PRO A 217 18.36 15.53 18.28
N ALA A 218 18.19 14.21 18.38
CA ALA A 218 18.08 13.32 17.22
C ALA A 218 16.78 13.59 16.40
N ALA A 219 15.63 13.74 17.07
CA ALA A 219 14.37 14.08 16.40
C ALA A 219 14.43 15.47 15.76
N LEU A 220 14.97 16.46 16.48
CA LEU A 220 15.13 17.83 15.96
C LEU A 220 16.06 17.89 14.74
N SER A 221 17.17 17.13 14.76
CA SER A 221 18.06 17.03 13.60
C SER A 221 17.38 16.36 12.40
N ALA A 222 16.55 15.34 12.64
CA ALA A 222 15.78 14.70 11.60
C ALA A 222 14.73 15.66 10.98
N TYR A 223 14.03 16.47 11.80
CA TYR A 223 13.12 17.50 11.28
C TYR A 223 13.85 18.53 10.42
N GLY A 224 15.04 19.01 10.88
CA GLY A 224 15.87 19.90 10.07
C GLY A 224 16.27 19.28 8.74
N THR A 225 16.66 18.01 8.76
CA THR A 225 17.01 17.27 7.54
C THR A 225 15.80 17.10 6.62
N ILE A 226 14.60 16.79 7.14
CA ILE A 226 13.36 16.71 6.36
C ILE A 226 13.10 18.05 5.65
N VAL A 227 13.22 19.18 6.36
CA VAL A 227 13.03 20.50 5.75
C VAL A 227 14.05 20.75 4.63
N LEU A 228 15.32 20.43 4.85
CA LEU A 228 16.37 20.56 3.82
C LEU A 228 16.10 19.70 2.59
N VAL A 229 15.66 18.46 2.79
CA VAL A 229 15.30 17.53 1.69
C VAL A 229 14.08 18.03 0.92
N VAL A 230 13.05 18.54 1.60
CA VAL A 230 11.87 19.15 0.95
C VAL A 230 12.28 20.36 0.12
N VAL A 231 13.09 21.27 0.66
CA VAL A 231 13.60 22.45 -0.06
C VAL A 231 14.45 22.00 -1.27
N GLY A 232 15.30 21.00 -1.07
CA GLY A 232 16.12 20.41 -2.15
C GLY A 232 15.26 19.83 -3.26
N LEU A 233 14.27 19.02 -2.89
CA LEU A 233 13.31 18.40 -3.82
C LEU A 233 12.55 19.49 -4.60
N CYS A 234 11.97 20.46 -3.93
CA CYS A 234 11.28 21.57 -4.60
C CYS A 234 12.19 22.33 -5.56
N ARG A 235 13.45 22.58 -5.19
CA ARG A 235 14.41 23.27 -6.07
C ARG A 235 14.81 22.45 -7.30
N VAL A 236 14.97 21.13 -7.12
CA VAL A 236 15.28 20.21 -8.24
C VAL A 236 14.11 20.14 -9.19
N GLU A 237 12.90 19.87 -8.66
CA GLU A 237 11.69 19.71 -9.46
C GLU A 237 11.28 20.99 -10.21
N THR A 238 11.43 22.16 -9.59
CA THR A 238 11.06 23.44 -10.24
C THR A 238 12.05 23.88 -11.33
N ARG A 239 13.23 23.28 -11.42
CA ARG A 239 14.24 23.61 -12.43
C ARG A 239 14.28 22.63 -13.59
N ARG A 240 13.47 21.57 -13.54
CA ARG A 240 13.41 20.55 -14.58
C ARG A 240 12.25 20.77 -15.55
N ASP A 241 12.50 20.49 -16.83
CA ASP A 241 11.46 20.52 -17.86
C ASP A 241 10.44 19.38 -17.69
N GLU A 242 10.88 18.23 -17.17
CA GLU A 242 10.05 17.07 -16.88
C GLU A 242 10.22 16.65 -15.39
N PRO A 243 9.60 17.38 -14.45
CA PRO A 243 9.72 17.07 -13.02
C PRO A 243 9.05 15.75 -12.66
N LEU A 244 9.55 15.05 -11.63
CA LEU A 244 8.92 13.85 -11.07
C LEU A 244 7.53 14.18 -10.54
N ILE A 245 7.45 15.24 -9.75
CA ILE A 245 6.22 15.81 -9.21
C ILE A 245 6.26 17.32 -9.49
N ASP A 246 5.37 17.80 -10.36
CA ASP A 246 5.25 19.24 -10.61
C ASP A 246 4.60 19.95 -9.40
N PRO A 247 5.36 20.78 -8.64
CA PRO A 247 4.80 21.49 -7.49
C PRO A 247 3.68 22.45 -7.86
N GLY A 248 3.63 22.90 -9.13
CA GLY A 248 2.57 23.77 -9.64
C GLY A 248 1.20 23.12 -9.62
N LEU A 249 1.13 21.79 -9.74
CA LEU A 249 -0.13 21.04 -9.69
C LEU A 249 -0.84 21.19 -8.34
N PHE A 250 -0.10 21.35 -7.23
CA PHE A 250 -0.69 21.54 -5.89
C PHE A 250 -1.34 22.92 -5.71
N ARG A 251 -1.19 23.84 -6.68
CA ARG A 251 -1.96 25.09 -6.71
C ARG A 251 -3.41 24.88 -7.17
N LEU A 252 -3.73 23.74 -7.75
CA LEU A 252 -5.09 23.38 -8.16
C LEU A 252 -5.87 22.83 -6.94
N PRO A 253 -6.91 23.56 -6.44
CA PRO A 253 -7.63 23.13 -5.23
C PRO A 253 -8.28 21.74 -5.36
N SER A 254 -8.74 21.39 -6.57
CA SER A 254 -9.35 20.09 -6.85
C SER A 254 -8.36 18.93 -6.69
N LEU A 255 -7.12 19.11 -7.18
CA LEU A 255 -6.08 18.09 -7.03
C LEU A 255 -5.63 17.96 -5.59
N THR A 256 -5.33 19.10 -4.95
CA THR A 256 -4.90 19.12 -3.54
C THR A 256 -5.97 18.51 -2.63
N GLY A 257 -7.26 18.87 -2.85
CA GLY A 257 -8.37 18.28 -2.13
C GLY A 257 -8.48 16.76 -2.33
N SER A 258 -8.28 16.27 -3.55
CA SER A 258 -8.29 14.83 -3.85
C SER A 258 -7.13 14.10 -3.17
N VAL A 259 -5.91 14.66 -3.20
CA VAL A 259 -4.73 14.08 -2.55
C VAL A 259 -4.93 14.03 -1.04
N VAL A 260 -5.35 15.14 -0.42
CA VAL A 260 -5.62 15.19 1.03
C VAL A 260 -6.70 14.19 1.42
N SER A 261 -7.79 14.11 0.65
CA SER A 261 -8.86 13.13 0.90
C SER A 261 -8.34 11.69 0.82
N ALA A 262 -7.53 11.38 -0.18
CA ALA A 262 -6.92 10.05 -0.31
C ALA A 262 -6.03 9.72 0.89
N VAL A 263 -5.17 10.64 1.32
CA VAL A 263 -4.31 10.45 2.51
C VAL A 263 -5.16 10.18 3.75
N VAL A 264 -6.19 11.01 4.01
CA VAL A 264 -7.09 10.84 5.17
C VAL A 264 -7.79 9.48 5.15
N VAL A 265 -8.30 9.07 3.99
CA VAL A 265 -8.98 7.76 3.84
C VAL A 265 -8.02 6.61 4.11
N PHE A 266 -6.82 6.64 3.54
CA PHE A 266 -5.84 5.56 3.75
C PHE A 266 -5.33 5.51 5.19
N VAL A 267 -5.09 6.66 5.83
CA VAL A 267 -4.71 6.73 7.25
C VAL A 267 -5.82 6.16 8.12
N ALA A 268 -7.07 6.58 7.91
CA ALA A 268 -8.22 6.07 8.66
C ALA A 268 -8.42 4.56 8.46
N PHE A 269 -8.31 4.07 7.23
CA PHE A 269 -8.41 2.64 6.92
C PHE A 269 -7.31 1.84 7.61
N SER A 270 -6.05 2.24 7.47
CA SER A 270 -4.90 1.54 8.04
C SER A 270 -4.95 1.55 9.58
N ALA A 271 -5.28 2.69 10.18
CA ALA A 271 -5.44 2.81 11.61
C ALA A 271 -6.57 1.92 12.13
N THR A 272 -7.73 1.90 11.47
CA THR A 272 -8.86 1.05 11.86
C THR A 272 -8.48 -0.42 11.76
N LEU A 273 -7.82 -0.85 10.69
CA LEU A 273 -7.39 -2.24 10.51
C LEU A 273 -6.39 -2.66 11.59
N LEU A 274 -5.37 -1.84 11.84
CA LEU A 274 -4.33 -2.11 12.83
C LEU A 274 -4.92 -2.16 14.25
N LEU A 275 -5.68 -1.14 14.64
CA LEU A 275 -6.29 -1.06 15.97
C LEU A 275 -7.28 -2.19 16.23
N THR A 276 -8.10 -2.55 15.21
CA THR A 276 -9.00 -3.69 15.31
C THR A 276 -8.23 -4.99 15.47
N THR A 277 -7.14 -5.17 14.72
CA THR A 277 -6.29 -6.37 14.81
C THR A 277 -5.67 -6.51 16.21
N ILE A 278 -5.08 -5.43 16.72
CA ILE A 278 -4.47 -5.40 18.06
C ILE A 278 -5.54 -5.65 19.14
N LEU A 279 -6.69 -4.97 19.08
CA LEU A 279 -7.76 -5.14 20.03
C LEU A 279 -8.26 -6.58 20.09
N LEU A 280 -8.53 -7.20 18.94
CA LEU A 280 -9.05 -8.55 18.87
C LEU A 280 -8.01 -9.60 19.28
N GLN A 281 -6.79 -9.51 18.79
CA GLN A 281 -5.76 -10.53 19.07
C GLN A 281 -5.11 -10.33 20.44
N THR A 282 -4.65 -9.12 20.76
CA THR A 282 -3.92 -8.86 22.02
C THR A 282 -4.85 -8.53 23.16
N GLY A 283 -5.91 -7.74 22.90
CA GLY A 283 -6.86 -7.32 23.94
C GLY A 283 -7.87 -8.39 24.34
N LEU A 284 -8.42 -9.12 23.37
CA LEU A 284 -9.47 -10.13 23.58
C LEU A 284 -8.98 -11.57 23.44
N GLY A 285 -7.71 -11.79 23.10
CA GLY A 285 -7.13 -13.13 22.95
C GLY A 285 -7.70 -13.95 21.78
N TRP A 286 -8.27 -13.29 20.76
CA TRP A 286 -8.80 -13.99 19.60
C TRP A 286 -7.67 -14.58 18.76
N THR A 287 -7.95 -15.73 18.15
CA THR A 287 -7.03 -16.30 17.15
C THR A 287 -6.92 -15.37 15.92
N ALA A 288 -5.79 -15.40 15.23
CA ALA A 288 -5.58 -14.63 14.00
C ALA A 288 -6.67 -14.90 12.95
N GLY A 289 -7.14 -16.16 12.85
CA GLY A 289 -8.23 -16.54 11.95
C GLY A 289 -9.56 -15.89 12.32
N ALA A 290 -9.93 -15.88 13.61
CA ALA A 290 -11.16 -15.24 14.08
C ALA A 290 -11.08 -13.70 13.91
N ALA A 291 -9.95 -13.09 14.26
CA ALA A 291 -9.71 -11.66 14.07
C ALA A 291 -9.78 -11.27 12.58
N GLY A 292 -9.17 -12.08 11.71
CA GLY A 292 -9.26 -11.89 10.26
C GLY A 292 -10.70 -12.01 9.72
N ALA A 293 -11.45 -12.99 10.19
CA ALA A 293 -12.86 -13.16 9.81
C ALA A 293 -13.73 -11.97 10.25
N ALA A 294 -13.43 -11.35 11.38
CA ALA A 294 -14.13 -10.15 11.86
C ALA A 294 -13.95 -8.92 10.95
N THR A 295 -12.94 -8.91 10.09
CA THR A 295 -12.74 -7.83 9.10
C THR A 295 -13.50 -8.03 7.78
N LEU A 296 -14.16 -9.20 7.58
CA LEU A 296 -14.95 -9.47 6.37
C LEU A 296 -16.04 -8.42 6.06
N PRO A 297 -16.74 -7.81 7.05
CA PRO A 297 -17.66 -6.72 6.74
C PRO A 297 -17.00 -5.51 6.06
N MET A 298 -15.73 -5.22 6.37
CA MET A 298 -14.97 -4.16 5.67
C MET A 298 -14.75 -4.53 4.20
N ALA A 299 -14.53 -5.83 3.93
CA ALA A 299 -14.44 -6.39 2.59
C ALA A 299 -15.71 -6.14 1.77
N VAL A 300 -16.84 -6.51 2.35
CA VAL A 300 -18.16 -6.33 1.72
C VAL A 300 -18.41 -4.84 1.45
N GLY A 301 -18.09 -3.99 2.43
CA GLY A 301 -18.18 -2.54 2.28
C GLY A 301 -17.32 -1.99 1.13
N ALA A 302 -16.08 -2.47 0.97
CA ALA A 302 -15.18 -2.04 -0.10
C ALA A 302 -15.66 -2.51 -1.48
N ILE A 303 -16.11 -3.78 -1.59
CA ILE A 303 -16.61 -4.37 -2.84
C ILE A 303 -17.89 -3.66 -3.31
N ALA A 304 -18.81 -3.36 -2.40
CA ALA A 304 -20.06 -2.67 -2.74
C ALA A 304 -19.88 -1.16 -2.90
N GLY A 305 -19.04 -0.56 -2.08
CA GLY A 305 -18.82 0.90 -2.03
C GLY A 305 -18.16 1.46 -3.28
N ALA A 306 -17.17 0.76 -3.86
CA ALA A 306 -16.45 1.25 -5.03
C ALA A 306 -17.35 1.41 -6.27
N PRO A 307 -18.13 0.42 -6.71
CA PRO A 307 -19.08 0.58 -7.82
C PRO A 307 -20.19 1.60 -7.52
N LEU A 308 -20.73 1.59 -6.29
CA LEU A 308 -21.74 2.53 -5.85
C LEU A 308 -21.23 3.98 -5.89
N SER A 309 -20.01 4.21 -5.42
CA SER A 309 -19.34 5.51 -5.48
C SER A 309 -19.19 6.00 -6.93
N GLY A 310 -18.74 5.11 -7.85
CA GLY A 310 -18.63 5.43 -9.27
C GLY A 310 -19.96 5.78 -9.90
N TYR A 311 -21.03 5.05 -9.58
CA TYR A 311 -22.38 5.32 -10.05
C TYR A 311 -22.92 6.66 -9.53
N LEU A 312 -22.74 6.95 -8.24
CA LEU A 312 -23.14 8.21 -7.62
C LEU A 312 -22.37 9.40 -8.20
N LEU A 313 -21.05 9.23 -8.38
CA LEU A 313 -20.18 10.23 -9.00
C LEU A 313 -20.69 10.65 -10.38
N ALA A 314 -21.09 9.67 -11.20
CA ALA A 314 -21.59 9.92 -12.55
C ALA A 314 -22.95 10.62 -12.58
N ARG A 315 -23.80 10.43 -11.55
CA ARG A 315 -25.17 10.99 -11.51
C ARG A 315 -25.30 12.31 -10.76
N ILE A 316 -24.63 12.43 -9.62
CA ILE A 316 -24.84 13.56 -8.68
C ILE A 316 -23.54 14.32 -8.37
N GLY A 317 -22.45 13.98 -9.07
CA GLY A 317 -21.15 14.62 -8.90
C GLY A 317 -20.38 14.17 -7.65
N PRO A 318 -19.16 14.73 -7.43
CA PRO A 318 -18.21 14.20 -6.43
C PRO A 318 -18.56 14.57 -4.97
N ARG A 319 -19.36 15.62 -4.74
CA ARG A 319 -19.63 16.14 -3.38
C ARG A 319 -20.33 15.13 -2.49
N VAL A 320 -21.38 14.49 -3.01
CA VAL A 320 -22.21 13.58 -2.19
C VAL A 320 -21.46 12.31 -1.82
N PRO A 321 -20.79 11.59 -2.74
CA PRO A 321 -19.98 10.41 -2.37
C PRO A 321 -18.89 10.74 -1.34
N LEU A 322 -18.22 11.89 -1.46
CA LEU A 322 -17.19 12.30 -0.51
C LEU A 322 -17.75 12.60 0.88
N LEU A 323 -18.91 13.29 0.97
CA LEU A 323 -19.56 13.55 2.25
C LEU A 323 -20.06 12.26 2.92
N VAL A 324 -20.62 11.33 2.15
CA VAL A 324 -21.05 10.02 2.65
C VAL A 324 -19.86 9.24 3.17
N ALA A 325 -18.75 9.19 2.42
CA ALA A 325 -17.53 8.49 2.83
C ALA A 325 -16.94 9.12 4.11
N GLY A 326 -16.82 10.45 4.16
CA GLY A 326 -16.33 11.16 5.35
C GLY A 326 -17.21 10.95 6.59
N GLY A 327 -18.54 10.99 6.41
CA GLY A 327 -19.50 10.70 7.48
C GLY A 327 -19.39 9.26 7.99
N ALA A 328 -19.25 8.29 7.09
CA ALA A 328 -19.06 6.88 7.45
C ALA A 328 -17.76 6.64 8.24
N ILE A 329 -16.66 7.29 7.84
CA ILE A 329 -15.38 7.21 8.57
C ILE A 329 -15.53 7.82 9.97
N LEU A 330 -16.19 8.97 10.10
CA LEU A 330 -16.42 9.62 11.38
C LEU A 330 -17.24 8.73 12.32
N VAL A 331 -18.37 8.22 11.84
CA VAL A 331 -19.25 7.33 12.61
C VAL A 331 -18.50 6.05 13.01
N GLY A 332 -17.78 5.42 12.08
CA GLY A 332 -17.00 4.22 12.34
C GLY A 332 -15.90 4.47 13.39
N GLY A 333 -15.19 5.59 13.30
CA GLY A 333 -14.17 5.99 14.29
C GLY A 333 -14.77 6.22 15.69
N VAL A 334 -15.90 6.93 15.78
CA VAL A 334 -16.59 7.16 17.07
C VAL A 334 -17.06 5.83 17.67
N LEU A 335 -17.63 4.94 16.87
CA LEU A 335 -18.04 3.61 17.32
C LEU A 335 -16.85 2.78 17.83
N LEU A 336 -15.74 2.78 17.11
CA LEU A 336 -14.53 2.06 17.51
C LEU A 336 -14.00 2.56 18.86
N VAL A 337 -13.89 3.88 19.04
CA VAL A 337 -13.43 4.50 20.27
C VAL A 337 -14.37 4.20 21.44
N THR A 338 -15.69 4.31 21.23
CA THR A 338 -16.67 4.05 22.30
C THR A 338 -16.71 2.57 22.71
N LEU A 339 -16.54 1.64 21.75
CA LEU A 339 -16.44 0.23 22.03
C LEU A 339 -15.15 -0.09 22.78
N ALA A 340 -14.01 0.41 22.33
CA ALA A 340 -12.73 0.23 22.99
C ALA A 340 -12.75 0.78 24.44
N ALA A 341 -13.33 1.97 24.65
CA ALA A 341 -13.49 2.54 25.98
C ALA A 341 -14.37 1.69 26.91
N ARG A 342 -15.45 1.09 26.40
CA ARG A 342 -16.31 0.19 27.19
C ARG A 342 -15.63 -1.13 27.55
N MET A 343 -14.71 -1.60 26.72
CA MET A 343 -13.99 -2.86 26.94
C MET A 343 -12.79 -2.70 27.88
N SER A 344 -12.18 -1.51 27.93
CA SER A 344 -11.08 -1.21 28.84
C SER A 344 -11.54 -0.88 30.28
N LEU A 345 -12.76 -0.43 30.46
CA LEU A 345 -13.33 -0.14 31.80
C LEU A 345 -13.44 -1.39 32.71
N PRO A 346 -13.93 -2.57 32.26
CA PRO A 346 -13.93 -3.77 33.08
C PRO A 346 -12.54 -4.30 33.43
N ALA A 347 -11.55 -4.14 32.52
CA ALA A 347 -10.18 -4.60 32.75
C ALA A 347 -9.38 -3.71 33.70
N LEU A 348 -9.82 -2.47 33.92
CA LEU A 348 -9.25 -1.55 34.93
C LEU A 348 -9.86 -1.72 36.32
N LEU A 349 -10.99 -2.44 36.44
CA LEU A 349 -11.71 -2.68 37.66
C LEU A 349 -11.51 -4.12 38.19
N MET A 350 -10.77 -4.98 37.51
CA MET A 350 -10.26 -6.28 37.92
C MET A 350 -8.77 -6.23 38.18
#